data_edfa7580aea6cb8f68a7f3a6919a0d74
#
_entry.id   edfa7580aea6cb8f68a7f3a6919a0d74
#
_cell.length_a   1.000
_cell.length_b   1.000
_cell.length_c   1.000
_cell.angle_alpha   90.00
_cell.angle_beta   90.00
_cell.angle_gamma   90.00
#
_symmetry.space_group_name_H-M   'P 1'
#
loop_
_entity.id
_entity.type
_entity.pdbx_description
1 polymer ?
#
loop_
_entity_poly.entity_id
_entity_poly.type
_entity_poly.pdbx_seq_one_letter_code
_entity_poly.pdbx_strand_id
1 'polypeptide(L)'
;MSRWLLRMPFGIFLVVAAVALARAAMPHGMNEHSRASRTSSFMAENAQAMDRMMAAMTITPSGNVDRDFVAMMVPHHQGAIDMALAELKHGKDETLRRMAQEIIVEQQQEIAAMHLASDKLADARPASSIAFDVCTTRPTAPRRMHSPPMQGDL
;
A
#
# COMPACT_ATOMS: atom_id res chain seq x y z
N MET A 1 -18.07 40.10 -58.39
CA MET A 1 -18.72 39.49 -57.21
C MET A 1 -19.28 38.15 -57.63
N SER A 2 -18.56 37.22 -57.39
CA SER A 2 -18.57 35.82 -56.97
C SER A 2 -19.69 34.88 -57.53
N ARG A 3 -19.41 34.33 -58.71
CA ARG A 3 -20.21 33.24 -59.33
C ARG A 3 -19.57 31.83 -59.07
N TRP A 4 -18.90 31.65 -57.94
CA TRP A 4 -18.16 30.42 -57.62
C TRP A 4 -18.95 29.39 -56.76
N LEU A 5 -20.15 29.72 -56.31
CA LEU A 5 -20.93 28.89 -55.39
C LEU A 5 -21.82 27.80 -56.03
N LEU A 6 -21.81 27.69 -57.40
CA LEU A 6 -22.75 26.80 -58.10
C LEU A 6 -22.09 25.57 -58.77
N ARG A 7 -20.90 25.18 -58.37
CA ARG A 7 -20.21 23.99 -58.94
C ARG A 7 -19.67 23.02 -57.87
N MET A 8 -20.38 22.82 -56.79
CA MET A 8 -20.11 21.65 -55.95
C MET A 8 -20.81 20.43 -56.53
N PRO A 9 -20.10 19.33 -56.86
CA PRO A 9 -20.73 18.14 -57.41
C PRO A 9 -21.68 17.54 -56.36
N PHE A 10 -22.90 17.23 -56.79
CA PHE A 10 -24.01 16.69 -56.00
C PHE A 10 -23.60 15.47 -55.13
N GLY A 11 -22.50 14.80 -55.47
CA GLY A 11 -21.97 13.65 -54.74
C GLY A 11 -21.36 13.99 -53.39
N ILE A 12 -20.84 15.23 -53.19
CA ILE A 12 -20.21 15.63 -51.90
C ILE A 12 -21.28 15.89 -50.84
N PHE A 13 -22.44 16.42 -51.23
CA PHE A 13 -23.58 16.64 -50.31
C PHE A 13 -24.17 15.32 -49.77
N LEU A 14 -24.24 14.28 -50.60
CA LEU A 14 -24.73 12.97 -50.18
C LEU A 14 -23.79 12.26 -49.21
N VAL A 15 -22.49 12.39 -49.38
CA VAL A 15 -21.51 11.78 -48.47
C VAL A 15 -21.48 12.51 -47.13
N VAL A 16 -21.59 13.84 -47.10
CA VAL A 16 -21.64 14.61 -45.86
C VAL A 16 -22.92 14.35 -45.08
N ALA A 17 -24.06 14.20 -45.76
CA ALA A 17 -25.33 13.85 -45.14
C ALA A 17 -25.33 12.42 -44.58
N ALA A 18 -24.71 11.45 -45.26
CA ALA A 18 -24.61 10.08 -44.81
C ALA A 18 -23.72 9.95 -43.57
N VAL A 19 -22.62 10.71 -43.50
CA VAL A 19 -21.73 10.73 -42.31
C VAL A 19 -22.43 11.41 -41.13
N ALA A 20 -23.25 12.44 -41.36
CA ALA A 20 -24.00 13.10 -40.29
C ALA A 20 -25.14 12.18 -39.74
N LEU A 21 -25.83 11.43 -40.59
CA LEU A 21 -26.84 10.45 -40.14
C LEU A 21 -26.20 9.25 -39.41
N ALA A 22 -25.01 8.78 -39.80
CA ALA A 22 -24.33 7.69 -39.14
C ALA A 22 -23.87 8.07 -37.70
N ARG A 23 -23.61 9.36 -37.45
CA ARG A 23 -23.30 9.84 -36.10
C ARG A 23 -24.51 9.96 -35.17
N ALA A 24 -25.69 10.19 -35.72
CA ALA A 24 -26.95 10.25 -34.97
C ALA A 24 -27.47 8.86 -34.54
N ALA A 25 -26.98 7.79 -35.13
CA ALA A 25 -27.40 6.41 -34.87
C ALA A 25 -26.53 5.64 -33.86
N MET A 26 -25.54 6.30 -33.19
CA MET A 26 -24.81 5.66 -32.09
C MET A 26 -25.74 5.54 -30.87
N PRO A 27 -26.04 4.32 -30.40
CA PRO A 27 -26.93 4.14 -29.25
C PRO A 27 -26.30 4.75 -28.01
N HIS A 28 -26.82 5.88 -27.54
CA HIS A 28 -26.40 6.59 -26.32
C HIS A 28 -26.40 5.66 -25.08
N GLY A 29 -27.23 4.63 -25.07
CA GLY A 29 -27.35 3.66 -23.98
C GLY A 29 -26.12 2.78 -23.74
N MET A 30 -25.34 2.46 -24.78
CA MET A 30 -24.14 1.64 -24.62
C MET A 30 -22.99 2.37 -23.87
N ASN A 31 -22.91 3.68 -23.99
CA ASN A 31 -21.86 4.48 -23.34
C ASN A 31 -22.18 4.72 -21.86
N GLU A 32 -23.45 4.89 -21.51
CA GLU A 32 -23.87 5.05 -20.11
C GLU A 32 -23.74 3.75 -19.31
N HIS A 33 -24.11 2.61 -19.89
CA HIS A 33 -23.94 1.30 -19.25
C HIS A 33 -22.46 0.99 -18.98
N SER A 34 -21.59 1.27 -19.94
CA SER A 34 -20.14 1.08 -19.77
C SER A 34 -19.53 2.04 -18.74
N ARG A 35 -20.08 3.25 -18.61
CA ARG A 35 -19.66 4.22 -17.60
C ARG A 35 -20.10 3.79 -16.21
N ALA A 36 -21.35 3.40 -16.05
CA ALA A 36 -21.91 2.91 -14.79
C ALA A 36 -21.16 1.66 -14.28
N SER A 37 -20.89 0.70 -15.17
CA SER A 37 -20.13 -0.51 -14.85
C SER A 37 -18.71 -0.19 -14.36
N ARG A 38 -17.99 0.73 -15.01
CA ARG A 38 -16.64 1.15 -14.58
C ARG A 38 -16.66 1.84 -13.23
N THR A 39 -17.61 2.75 -12.99
CA THR A 39 -17.75 3.43 -11.70
C THR A 39 -18.04 2.41 -10.60
N SER A 40 -18.91 1.44 -10.84
CA SER A 40 -19.21 0.37 -9.90
C SER A 40 -17.97 -0.48 -9.59
N SER A 41 -17.19 -0.85 -10.60
CA SER A 41 -15.94 -1.61 -10.41
C SER A 41 -14.89 -0.81 -9.65
N PHE A 42 -14.71 0.48 -9.96
CA PHE A 42 -13.83 1.38 -9.23
C PHE A 42 -14.20 1.47 -7.74
N MET A 43 -15.48 1.69 -7.45
CA MET A 43 -15.95 1.78 -6.06
C MET A 43 -15.77 0.47 -5.30
N ALA A 44 -15.99 -0.67 -5.96
CA ALA A 44 -15.79 -1.99 -5.34
C ALA A 44 -14.29 -2.25 -5.03
N GLU A 45 -13.39 -1.92 -5.94
CA GLU A 45 -11.94 -2.07 -5.73
C GLU A 45 -11.42 -1.14 -4.62
N ASN A 46 -11.91 0.11 -4.58
CA ASN A 46 -11.58 1.03 -3.48
C ASN A 46 -12.10 0.54 -2.13
N ALA A 47 -13.33 0.04 -2.06
CA ALA A 47 -13.87 -0.51 -0.82
C ALA A 47 -13.02 -1.67 -0.32
N GLN A 48 -12.62 -2.60 -1.19
CA GLN A 48 -11.74 -3.70 -0.83
C GLN A 48 -10.34 -3.23 -0.37
N ALA A 49 -9.78 -2.20 -1.01
CA ALA A 49 -8.51 -1.61 -0.61
C ALA A 49 -8.60 -1.02 0.81
N MET A 50 -9.67 -0.27 1.09
CA MET A 50 -9.93 0.30 2.40
C MET A 50 -10.14 -0.76 3.47
N ASP A 51 -10.91 -1.82 3.19
CA ASP A 51 -11.15 -2.90 4.14
C ASP A 51 -9.84 -3.61 4.52
N ARG A 52 -8.99 -3.93 3.54
CA ARG A 52 -7.66 -4.52 3.80
C ARG A 52 -6.77 -3.57 4.61
N MET A 53 -6.74 -2.30 4.25
CA MET A 53 -5.97 -1.27 4.94
C MET A 53 -6.40 -1.16 6.40
N MET A 54 -7.68 -0.99 6.67
CA MET A 54 -8.22 -0.84 8.02
C MET A 54 -7.97 -2.09 8.88
N ALA A 55 -8.15 -3.28 8.31
CA ALA A 55 -7.86 -4.53 9.01
C ALA A 55 -6.37 -4.64 9.38
N ALA A 56 -5.47 -4.29 8.47
CA ALA A 56 -4.02 -4.37 8.68
C ALA A 56 -3.47 -3.27 9.61
N MET A 57 -4.13 -2.11 9.71
CA MET A 57 -3.79 -1.03 10.65
C MET A 57 -4.20 -1.33 12.09
N THR A 58 -5.03 -2.36 12.32
CA THR A 58 -5.43 -2.77 13.66
C THR A 58 -4.28 -3.56 14.31
N ILE A 59 -3.50 -2.90 15.16
CA ILE A 59 -2.33 -3.48 15.83
C ILE A 59 -2.53 -3.61 17.33
N THR A 60 -1.76 -4.51 17.94
CA THR A 60 -1.55 -4.50 19.39
C THR A 60 -0.34 -3.61 19.69
N PRO A 61 -0.46 -2.58 20.56
CA PRO A 61 0.66 -1.70 20.89
C PRO A 61 1.89 -2.46 21.39
N SER A 62 3.04 -2.20 20.79
CA SER A 62 4.32 -2.86 21.16
C SER A 62 5.02 -2.20 22.34
N GLY A 63 4.55 -1.01 22.76
CA GLY A 63 5.22 -0.16 23.74
C GLY A 63 6.35 0.69 23.16
N ASN A 64 6.57 0.64 21.85
CA ASN A 64 7.53 1.48 21.12
C ASN A 64 6.80 2.24 20.02
N VAL A 65 6.73 3.57 20.15
CA VAL A 65 5.99 4.46 19.26
C VAL A 65 6.44 4.34 17.79
N ASP A 66 7.77 4.23 17.56
CA ASP A 66 8.30 4.15 16.21
C ASP A 66 7.91 2.84 15.52
N ARG A 67 7.92 1.73 16.28
CA ARG A 67 7.44 0.44 15.74
C ARG A 67 5.96 0.45 15.47
N ASP A 68 5.17 0.99 16.38
CA ASP A 68 3.72 1.06 16.23
C ASP A 68 3.36 1.98 15.06
N PHE A 69 4.11 3.09 14.87
CA PHE A 69 3.98 3.96 13.71
C PHE A 69 4.22 3.20 12.40
N VAL A 70 5.35 2.49 12.27
CA VAL A 70 5.66 1.71 11.05
C VAL A 70 4.60 0.63 10.80
N ALA A 71 4.18 -0.08 11.84
CA ALA A 71 3.18 -1.15 11.74
C ALA A 71 1.83 -0.65 11.20
N MET A 72 1.45 0.60 11.50
CA MET A 72 0.23 1.22 10.98
C MET A 72 0.43 1.89 9.62
N MET A 73 1.57 2.57 9.42
CA MET A 73 1.78 3.37 8.22
C MET A 73 2.10 2.55 6.98
N VAL A 74 2.78 1.41 7.10
CA VAL A 74 3.03 0.52 5.96
C VAL A 74 1.71 0.05 5.31
N PRO A 75 0.74 -0.53 6.05
CA PRO A 75 -0.54 -0.90 5.44
C PRO A 75 -1.37 0.31 4.97
N HIS A 76 -1.25 1.48 5.60
CA HIS A 76 -1.88 2.71 5.12
C HIS A 76 -1.36 3.10 3.73
N HIS A 77 -0.05 3.10 3.54
CA HIS A 77 0.59 3.40 2.26
C HIS A 77 0.25 2.35 1.19
N GLN A 78 0.19 1.08 1.56
CA GLN A 78 -0.24 0.03 0.64
C GLN A 78 -1.69 0.25 0.19
N GLY A 79 -2.58 0.67 1.07
CA GLY A 79 -3.95 1.03 0.71
C GLY A 79 -4.04 2.19 -0.27
N ALA A 80 -3.18 3.21 -0.11
CA ALA A 80 -3.08 4.32 -1.06
C ALA A 80 -2.61 3.85 -2.46
N ILE A 81 -1.64 2.93 -2.52
CA ILE A 81 -1.19 2.29 -3.77
C ILE A 81 -2.35 1.54 -4.44
N ASP A 82 -3.09 0.74 -3.68
CA ASP A 82 -4.21 -0.05 -4.21
C ASP A 82 -5.31 0.86 -4.80
N MET A 83 -5.63 1.98 -4.13
CA MET A 83 -6.59 2.97 -4.63
C MET A 83 -6.07 3.70 -5.88
N ALA A 84 -4.78 4.04 -5.93
CA ALA A 84 -4.16 4.64 -7.10
C ALA A 84 -4.15 3.69 -8.31
N LEU A 85 -3.93 2.40 -8.09
CA LEU A 85 -4.06 1.37 -9.13
C LEU A 85 -5.49 1.28 -9.68
N ALA A 86 -6.51 1.42 -8.82
CA ALA A 86 -7.90 1.46 -9.26
C ALA A 86 -8.18 2.70 -10.14
N GLU A 87 -7.59 3.87 -9.80
CA GLU A 87 -7.67 5.07 -10.66
C GLU A 87 -7.01 4.82 -12.02
N LEU A 88 -5.82 4.22 -12.07
CA LEU A 88 -5.14 3.88 -13.33
C LEU A 88 -5.97 2.92 -14.20
N LYS A 89 -6.71 2.02 -13.59
CA LYS A 89 -7.54 1.02 -14.29
C LYS A 89 -8.84 1.59 -14.81
N HIS A 90 -9.51 2.44 -14.05
CA HIS A 90 -10.88 2.87 -14.31
C HIS A 90 -10.99 4.35 -14.70
N GLY A 91 -10.10 5.20 -14.21
CA GLY A 91 -10.06 6.63 -14.49
C GLY A 91 -9.68 6.95 -15.93
N LYS A 92 -10.06 8.13 -16.38
CA LYS A 92 -9.82 8.61 -17.75
C LYS A 92 -9.14 9.96 -17.81
N ASP A 93 -9.16 10.72 -16.72
CA ASP A 93 -8.51 12.02 -16.65
C ASP A 93 -6.99 11.84 -16.59
N GLU A 94 -6.27 12.40 -17.54
CA GLU A 94 -4.83 12.23 -17.67
C GLU A 94 -4.06 12.85 -16.49
N THR A 95 -4.60 13.90 -15.87
CA THR A 95 -3.99 14.55 -14.72
C THR A 95 -4.11 13.66 -13.49
N LEU A 96 -5.30 13.11 -13.23
CA LEU A 96 -5.53 12.19 -12.11
C LEU A 96 -4.74 10.89 -12.29
N ARG A 97 -4.66 10.36 -13.50
CA ARG A 97 -3.85 9.17 -13.81
C ARG A 97 -2.37 9.39 -13.56
N ARG A 98 -1.82 10.57 -13.92
CA ARG A 98 -0.42 10.93 -13.58
C ARG A 98 -0.21 11.02 -12.07
N MET A 99 -1.12 11.71 -11.36
CA MET A 99 -1.06 11.76 -9.90
C MET A 99 -1.12 10.37 -9.27
N ALA A 100 -1.94 9.46 -9.78
CA ALA A 100 -1.99 8.08 -9.32
C ALA A 100 -0.66 7.34 -9.54
N GLN A 101 0.03 7.57 -10.66
CA GLN A 101 1.37 7.02 -10.91
C GLN A 101 2.40 7.56 -9.91
N GLU A 102 2.38 8.87 -9.65
CA GLU A 102 3.25 9.52 -8.67
C GLU A 102 3.01 8.96 -7.26
N ILE A 103 1.75 8.83 -6.83
CA ILE A 103 1.38 8.20 -5.55
C ILE A 103 1.98 6.80 -5.44
N ILE A 104 1.84 5.96 -6.46
CA ILE A 104 2.37 4.59 -6.42
C ILE A 104 3.88 4.58 -6.17
N VAL A 105 4.63 5.40 -6.92
CA VAL A 105 6.09 5.46 -6.82
C VAL A 105 6.52 5.99 -5.45
N GLU A 106 5.92 7.09 -5.00
CA GLU A 106 6.25 7.75 -3.74
C GLU A 106 5.95 6.83 -2.55
N GLN A 107 4.74 6.25 -2.50
CA GLN A 107 4.34 5.36 -1.41
C GLN A 107 5.21 4.08 -1.34
N GLN A 108 5.64 3.54 -2.48
CA GLN A 108 6.58 2.40 -2.50
C GLN A 108 7.94 2.76 -1.90
N GLN A 109 8.46 3.95 -2.18
CA GLN A 109 9.71 4.44 -1.61
C GLN A 109 9.60 4.66 -0.09
N GLU A 110 8.49 5.22 0.36
CA GLU A 110 8.23 5.44 1.78
C GLU A 110 8.07 4.13 2.56
N ILE A 111 7.38 3.13 1.99
CA ILE A 111 7.31 1.77 2.56
C ILE A 111 8.71 1.18 2.72
N ALA A 112 9.55 1.28 1.67
CA ALA A 112 10.93 0.79 1.74
C ALA A 112 11.75 1.50 2.83
N ALA A 113 11.60 2.83 2.96
CA ALA A 113 12.27 3.61 4.01
C ALA A 113 11.78 3.22 5.41
N MET A 114 10.48 2.98 5.61
CA MET A 114 9.91 2.51 6.87
C MET A 114 10.43 1.13 7.26
N HIS A 115 10.57 0.20 6.32
CA HIS A 115 11.17 -1.11 6.59
C HIS A 115 12.64 -0.99 7.03
N LEU A 116 13.43 -0.17 6.35
CA LEU A 116 14.83 0.09 6.74
C LEU A 116 14.94 0.72 8.14
N ALA A 117 14.01 1.60 8.50
CA ALA A 117 13.96 2.18 9.85
C ALA A 117 13.59 1.13 10.90
N SER A 118 12.61 0.27 10.59
CA SER A 118 12.18 -0.81 11.47
C SER A 118 13.28 -1.82 11.74
N ASP A 119 14.08 -2.18 10.74
CA ASP A 119 15.21 -3.10 10.88
C ASP A 119 16.26 -2.53 11.84
N LYS A 120 16.60 -1.22 11.72
CA LYS A 120 17.50 -0.54 12.66
C LYS A 120 16.97 -0.52 14.09
N LEU A 121 15.65 -0.37 14.26
CA LEU A 121 15.02 -0.44 15.59
C LEU A 121 15.04 -1.86 16.18
N ALA A 122 15.06 -2.90 15.35
CA ALA A 122 15.21 -4.28 15.80
C ALA A 122 16.65 -4.56 16.27
N ASP A 123 17.64 -4.05 15.55
CA ASP A 123 19.07 -4.21 15.87
C ASP A 123 19.51 -3.40 17.11
N ALA A 124 18.85 -2.26 17.34
CA ALA A 124 19.09 -1.39 18.49
C ALA A 124 18.51 -1.91 19.82
N ARG A 125 18.08 -3.18 19.90
CA ARG A 125 17.59 -3.77 21.15
C ARG A 125 18.73 -3.73 22.20
N PRO A 126 18.51 -3.11 23.40
CA PRO A 126 19.57 -3.01 24.39
C PRO A 126 20.05 -4.40 24.80
N ALA A 127 21.35 -4.58 24.87
CA ALA A 127 22.01 -5.81 25.29
C ALA A 127 21.62 -6.30 26.72
N SER A 128 20.79 -5.54 27.43
CA SER A 128 20.28 -5.88 28.75
C SER A 128 19.26 -7.03 28.77
N SER A 129 18.70 -7.43 27.64
CA SER A 129 17.83 -8.62 27.61
C SER A 129 18.60 -9.95 27.55
N ILE A 130 19.92 -9.92 27.30
CA ILE A 130 20.77 -11.10 27.24
C ILE A 130 21.40 -11.38 28.64
N ALA A 131 21.39 -10.39 29.57
CA ALA A 131 22.03 -10.48 30.85
C ALA A 131 21.21 -11.22 31.94
N PHE A 132 19.95 -11.58 31.70
CA PHE A 132 19.10 -12.21 32.70
C PHE A 132 19.20 -13.76 32.74
N ASP A 133 19.73 -14.40 31.68
CA ASP A 133 19.84 -15.87 31.63
C ASP A 133 21.17 -16.44 32.12
N VAL A 134 22.18 -15.60 32.40
CA VAL A 134 23.51 -16.07 32.87
C VAL A 134 23.63 -16.10 34.39
N CYS A 135 22.65 -15.56 35.13
CA CYS A 135 22.81 -15.40 36.61
C CYS A 135 21.97 -16.39 37.44
N THR A 136 21.47 -17.48 36.85
CA THR A 136 20.75 -18.55 37.59
C THR A 136 21.55 -19.85 37.74
N THR A 137 22.85 -19.86 37.45
CA THR A 137 23.71 -20.91 37.97
C THR A 137 24.16 -20.53 39.36
N ARG A 138 23.38 -20.94 40.35
CA ARG A 138 23.71 -20.90 41.78
C ARG A 138 25.11 -21.51 41.98
N PRO A 139 26.09 -20.81 42.53
CA PRO A 139 27.36 -21.43 42.92
C PRO A 139 27.08 -22.50 43.97
N THR A 140 27.40 -23.73 43.64
CA THR A 140 27.43 -24.84 44.64
C THR A 140 28.39 -24.42 45.74
N ALA A 141 27.90 -24.35 46.97
CA ALA A 141 28.68 -24.05 48.15
C ALA A 141 29.88 -24.98 48.26
N PRO A 142 31.07 -24.48 48.66
CA PRO A 142 32.24 -25.34 48.84
C PRO A 142 31.97 -26.35 49.93
N ARG A 143 32.25 -27.62 49.63
CA ARG A 143 32.20 -28.78 50.54
C ARG A 143 33.09 -28.49 51.71
N ARG A 144 32.53 -28.40 52.91
CA ARG A 144 33.23 -28.31 54.18
C ARG A 144 34.14 -29.53 54.31
N MET A 145 35.47 -29.33 54.24
CA MET A 145 36.44 -30.37 54.60
C MET A 145 36.33 -30.69 56.10
N HIS A 146 35.97 -31.92 56.37
CA HIS A 146 36.07 -32.49 57.75
C HIS A 146 37.54 -32.62 58.08
N SER A 147 37.96 -31.87 59.07
CA SER A 147 39.27 -32.11 59.75
C SER A 147 39.18 -33.38 60.61
N PRO A 148 40.17 -34.27 60.57
CA PRO A 148 40.19 -35.43 61.44
C PRO A 148 40.47 -35.03 62.89
N PRO A 149 40.00 -35.82 63.90
CA PRO A 149 40.23 -35.53 65.29
C PRO A 149 41.72 -35.77 65.66
N MET A 150 42.33 -34.81 66.35
CA MET A 150 43.63 -34.98 66.98
C MET A 150 43.52 -35.94 68.16
N GLN A 151 44.12 -37.11 68.06
CA GLN A 151 44.41 -37.95 69.17
C GLN A 151 45.55 -37.30 69.95
N GLY A 152 45.29 -36.91 71.19
CA GLY A 152 46.30 -36.54 72.20
C GLY A 152 46.55 -37.72 73.04
N ASP A 153 47.79 -38.17 73.02
CA ASP A 153 48.35 -39.13 73.98
C ASP A 153 48.84 -38.42 75.22
N LEU A 154 48.49 -39.06 76.39
CA LEU A 154 48.99 -38.93 77.78
C LEU A 154 48.36 -37.83 78.62
#